data_4dec03212c37ce96649915b50df4df1f
#
_entry.id   4dec03212c37ce96649915b50df4df1f
#
_cell.length_a   1.000
_cell.length_b   1.000
_cell.length_c   1.000
_cell.angle_alpha   90.00
_cell.angle_beta   90.00
_cell.angle_gamma   90.00
#
_symmetry.space_group_name_H-M   'P 1'
#
loop_
_entity.id
_entity.type
_entity.pdbx_description
1 polymer ?
#
loop_
_entity_poly.entity_id
_entity_poly.type
_entity_poly.pdbx_seq_one_letter_code
_entity_poly.pdbx_strand_id
1 'polypeptide(L)'
;MSDNIKHDGYLAAMRVHVQQCQSDLEELRNHFLQAPLDKYQRLALQRLMQISIESAIGIAKHWAQQVNQRPILEAYQAFDILNNAGLLKGNAPWRQIIGMRNVLVHEYLNLDEPLLEVVIRQQLYAVIFDFCYQGLAALERPSAC
;
A
#
# COMPACT_ATOMS: atom_id res chain seq x y z
N MET A 1 28.11 -6.07 -1.04
CA MET A 1 27.95 -5.48 0.28
C MET A 1 27.23 -4.13 0.26
N SER A 2 27.59 -3.21 -0.67
CA SER A 2 26.88 -1.93 -0.78
C SER A 2 25.40 -2.09 -1.14
N ASP A 3 25.04 -3.11 -1.91
CA ASP A 3 23.66 -3.35 -2.32
C ASP A 3 22.80 -3.84 -1.14
N ASN A 4 23.36 -4.66 -0.24
CA ASN A 4 22.66 -5.10 0.96
C ASN A 4 22.39 -3.94 1.92
N ILE A 5 23.36 -3.03 2.06
CA ILE A 5 23.19 -1.86 2.92
C ILE A 5 22.08 -0.96 2.37
N LYS A 6 22.06 -0.74 1.05
CA LYS A 6 21.01 0.06 0.40
C LYS A 6 19.64 -0.60 0.52
N HIS A 7 19.59 -1.93 0.34
CA HIS A 7 18.36 -2.70 0.46
C HIS A 7 17.81 -2.61 1.88
N ASP A 8 18.66 -2.83 2.89
CA ASP A 8 18.26 -2.77 4.30
C ASP A 8 17.79 -1.36 4.67
N GLY A 9 18.49 -0.33 4.17
CA GLY A 9 18.10 1.06 4.39
C GLY A 9 16.74 1.38 3.79
N TYR A 10 16.48 0.89 2.57
CA TYR A 10 15.19 1.05 1.92
C TYR A 10 14.07 0.39 2.72
N LEU A 11 14.28 -0.86 3.16
CA LEU A 11 13.26 -1.60 3.92
C LEU A 11 12.96 -0.92 5.25
N ALA A 12 13.99 -0.46 5.96
CA ALA A 12 13.81 0.24 7.23
C ALA A 12 13.02 1.54 7.04
N ALA A 13 13.38 2.33 6.03
CA ALA A 13 12.68 3.59 5.72
C ALA A 13 11.25 3.32 5.30
N MET A 14 11.01 2.29 4.49
CA MET A 14 9.67 1.93 4.04
C MET A 14 8.80 1.48 5.21
N ARG A 15 9.36 0.72 6.15
CA ARG A 15 8.61 0.29 7.34
C ARG A 15 8.15 1.48 8.17
N VAL A 16 9.03 2.45 8.40
CA VAL A 16 8.69 3.68 9.13
C VAL A 16 7.58 4.44 8.39
N HIS A 17 7.71 4.56 7.07
CA HIS A 17 6.73 5.26 6.23
C HIS A 17 5.35 4.58 6.30
N VAL A 18 5.31 3.25 6.18
CA VAL A 18 4.06 2.48 6.25
C VAL A 18 3.40 2.65 7.63
N GLN A 19 4.18 2.57 8.69
CA GLN A 19 3.68 2.77 10.06
C GLN A 19 3.08 4.16 10.24
N GLN A 20 3.72 5.18 9.69
CA GLN A 20 3.23 6.56 9.77
C GLN A 20 1.93 6.73 8.98
N CYS A 21 1.85 6.16 7.77
CA CYS A 21 0.63 6.22 6.98
C CYS A 21 -0.53 5.55 7.71
N GLN A 22 -0.29 4.39 8.31
CA GLN A 22 -1.31 3.67 9.07
C GLN A 22 -1.78 4.49 10.27
N SER A 23 -0.85 5.05 11.03
CA SER A 23 -1.15 5.90 12.19
C SER A 23 -2.00 7.11 11.78
N ASP A 24 -1.63 7.76 10.68
CA ASP A 24 -2.34 8.94 10.19
C ASP A 24 -3.77 8.61 9.73
N LEU A 25 -3.95 7.47 9.03
CA LEU A 25 -5.29 7.03 8.64
C LEU A 25 -6.15 6.66 9.83
N GLU A 26 -5.57 6.01 10.85
CA GLU A 26 -6.30 5.70 12.08
C GLU A 26 -6.73 6.98 12.81
N GLU A 27 -5.89 8.00 12.82
CA GLU A 27 -6.23 9.30 13.40
C GLU A 27 -7.39 9.96 12.65
N LEU A 28 -7.34 9.97 11.32
CA LEU A 28 -8.44 10.50 10.50
C LEU A 28 -9.74 9.72 10.74
N ARG A 29 -9.64 8.41 10.86
CA ARG A 29 -10.81 7.57 11.15
C ARG A 29 -11.44 7.96 12.48
N ASN A 30 -10.64 8.16 13.52
CA ASN A 30 -11.13 8.54 14.82
C ASN A 30 -11.88 9.89 14.76
N HIS A 31 -11.35 10.85 14.01
CA HIS A 31 -12.05 12.12 13.77
C HIS A 31 -13.36 11.90 13.03
N PHE A 32 -13.35 11.09 11.98
CA PHE A 32 -14.53 10.83 11.14
C PHE A 32 -15.65 10.15 11.92
N LEU A 33 -15.31 9.27 12.87
CA LEU A 33 -16.32 8.60 13.69
C LEU A 33 -17.04 9.56 14.64
N GLN A 34 -16.48 10.73 14.91
CA GLN A 34 -17.07 11.73 15.81
C GLN A 34 -17.77 12.87 15.07
N ALA A 35 -17.24 13.26 13.90
CA ALA A 35 -17.77 14.36 13.10
C ALA A 35 -17.32 14.23 11.66
N PRO A 36 -18.05 14.80 10.68
CA PRO A 36 -17.59 14.79 9.29
C PRO A 36 -16.21 15.43 9.17
N LEU A 37 -15.40 14.92 8.23
CA LEU A 37 -14.08 15.47 7.95
C LEU A 37 -14.22 16.86 7.32
N ASP A 38 -13.36 17.80 7.72
CA ASP A 38 -13.28 19.08 7.07
C ASP A 38 -12.56 18.97 5.73
N LYS A 39 -12.47 20.10 5.01
CA LYS A 39 -11.85 20.13 3.69
C LYS A 39 -10.40 19.63 3.72
N TYR A 40 -9.62 20.05 4.70
CA TYR A 40 -8.20 19.67 4.77
C TYR A 40 -8.03 18.22 5.18
N GLN A 41 -8.88 17.72 6.06
CA GLN A 41 -8.88 16.31 6.44
C GLN A 41 -9.25 15.42 5.25
N ARG A 42 -10.22 15.84 4.41
CA ARG A 42 -10.56 15.09 3.19
C ARG A 42 -9.40 15.06 2.21
N LEU A 43 -8.69 16.18 2.04
CA LEU A 43 -7.49 16.20 1.19
C LEU A 43 -6.39 15.33 1.75
N ALA A 44 -6.22 15.32 3.07
CA ALA A 44 -5.26 14.44 3.73
C ALA A 44 -5.63 12.97 3.51
N LEU A 45 -6.90 12.61 3.62
CA LEU A 45 -7.38 11.25 3.39
C LEU A 45 -7.03 10.79 1.97
N GLN A 46 -7.32 11.63 0.97
CA GLN A 46 -7.01 11.32 -0.43
C GLN A 46 -5.52 11.05 -0.62
N ARG A 47 -4.68 11.92 -0.08
CA ARG A 47 -3.22 11.77 -0.20
C ARG A 47 -2.72 10.55 0.55
N LEU A 48 -3.20 10.31 1.76
CA LEU A 48 -2.79 9.13 2.55
C LEU A 48 -3.19 7.82 1.87
N MET A 49 -4.39 7.76 1.30
CA MET A 49 -4.79 6.58 0.53
C MET A 49 -3.88 6.36 -0.68
N GLN A 50 -3.58 7.43 -1.42
CA GLN A 50 -2.69 7.36 -2.58
C GLN A 50 -1.31 6.81 -2.20
N ILE A 51 -0.66 7.42 -1.22
CA ILE A 51 0.72 7.04 -0.85
C ILE A 51 0.77 5.68 -0.16
N SER A 52 -0.29 5.29 0.55
CA SER A 52 -0.37 3.95 1.15
C SER A 52 -0.45 2.86 0.07
N ILE A 53 -1.28 3.07 -0.94
CA ILE A 53 -1.38 2.14 -2.07
C ILE A 53 -0.06 2.11 -2.85
N GLU A 54 0.56 3.25 -3.08
CA GLU A 54 1.85 3.33 -3.77
C GLU A 54 2.95 2.61 -3.00
N SER A 55 2.90 2.65 -1.67
CA SER A 55 3.84 1.90 -0.83
C SER A 55 3.65 0.38 -1.03
N ALA A 56 2.40 -0.08 -1.05
CA ALA A 56 2.10 -1.49 -1.31
C ALA A 56 2.58 -1.91 -2.70
N ILE A 57 2.35 -1.07 -3.71
CA ILE A 57 2.80 -1.35 -5.08
C ILE A 57 4.33 -1.45 -5.14
N GLY A 58 5.03 -0.52 -4.50
CA GLY A 58 6.50 -0.54 -4.44
C GLY A 58 7.03 -1.82 -3.79
N ILE A 59 6.45 -2.19 -2.66
CA ILE A 59 6.82 -3.43 -1.96
C ILE A 59 6.53 -4.65 -2.84
N ALA A 60 5.36 -4.67 -3.50
CA ALA A 60 4.98 -5.77 -4.39
C ALA A 60 5.97 -5.93 -5.54
N LYS A 61 6.40 -4.83 -6.15
CA LYS A 61 7.37 -4.87 -7.25
C LYS A 61 8.72 -5.43 -6.79
N HIS A 62 9.22 -4.98 -5.65
CA HIS A 62 10.48 -5.51 -5.10
C HIS A 62 10.37 -6.99 -4.78
N TRP A 63 9.27 -7.41 -4.17
CA TRP A 63 9.05 -8.81 -3.82
C TRP A 63 8.90 -9.69 -5.06
N ALA A 64 8.08 -9.26 -6.02
CA ALA A 64 7.88 -9.98 -7.27
C ALA A 64 9.18 -10.08 -8.09
N GLN A 65 10.00 -9.02 -8.08
CA GLN A 65 11.31 -9.05 -8.72
C GLN A 65 12.23 -10.08 -8.07
N GLN A 66 12.21 -10.18 -6.75
CA GLN A 66 13.00 -11.19 -6.03
C GLN A 66 12.54 -12.61 -6.39
N VAL A 67 11.23 -12.82 -6.51
CA VAL A 67 10.67 -14.13 -6.87
C VAL A 67 11.02 -14.51 -8.31
N ASN A 68 10.85 -13.60 -9.27
CA ASN A 68 11.04 -13.85 -10.69
C ASN A 68 12.45 -13.54 -11.19
N GLN A 69 13.25 -12.82 -10.41
CA GLN A 69 14.61 -12.38 -10.76
C GLN A 69 14.63 -11.55 -12.06
N ARG A 70 13.57 -10.79 -12.30
CA ARG A 70 13.45 -9.87 -13.44
C ARG A 70 12.85 -8.56 -12.96
N PRO A 71 13.21 -7.42 -13.55
CA PRO A 71 12.59 -6.15 -13.21
C PRO A 71 11.08 -6.20 -13.45
N ILE A 72 10.31 -5.72 -12.50
CA ILE A 72 8.85 -5.66 -12.59
C ILE A 72 8.46 -4.20 -12.61
N LEU A 73 7.87 -3.75 -13.72
CA LEU A 73 7.56 -2.33 -13.94
C LEU A 73 6.09 -1.98 -13.70
N GLU A 74 5.19 -2.98 -13.77
CA GLU A 74 3.75 -2.73 -13.66
C GLU A 74 3.18 -3.29 -12.37
N ALA A 75 2.29 -2.50 -11.75
CA ALA A 75 1.66 -2.85 -10.48
C ALA A 75 0.87 -4.16 -10.58
N TYR A 76 0.00 -4.28 -11.60
CA TYR A 76 -0.82 -5.49 -11.77
C TYR A 76 0.03 -6.72 -11.94
N GLN A 77 1.10 -6.62 -12.74
CA GLN A 77 2.03 -7.71 -12.96
C GLN A 77 2.67 -8.18 -11.65
N ALA A 78 3.07 -7.24 -10.80
CA ALA A 78 3.69 -7.58 -9.52
C ALA A 78 2.75 -8.44 -8.66
N PHE A 79 1.51 -8.02 -8.51
CA PHE A 79 0.54 -8.77 -7.71
C PHE A 79 0.16 -10.10 -8.34
N ASP A 80 0.06 -10.17 -9.68
CA ASP A 80 -0.20 -11.44 -10.38
C ASP A 80 0.92 -12.45 -10.14
N ILE A 81 2.18 -12.01 -10.19
CA ILE A 81 3.34 -12.88 -9.92
C ILE A 81 3.25 -13.43 -8.50
N LEU A 82 2.99 -12.57 -7.51
CA LEU A 82 2.90 -12.99 -6.12
C LEU A 82 1.73 -13.94 -5.89
N ASN A 83 0.61 -13.67 -6.53
CA ASN A 83 -0.57 -14.53 -6.43
C ASN A 83 -0.31 -15.91 -7.04
N ASN A 84 0.29 -15.95 -8.23
CA ASN A 84 0.58 -17.21 -8.91
C ASN A 84 1.62 -18.04 -8.16
N ALA A 85 2.50 -17.39 -7.41
CA ALA A 85 3.48 -18.07 -6.56
C ALA A 85 2.89 -18.53 -5.22
N GLY A 86 1.61 -18.23 -4.95
CA GLY A 86 0.94 -18.61 -3.71
C GLY A 86 1.40 -17.81 -2.49
N LEU A 87 1.95 -16.61 -2.70
CA LEU A 87 2.54 -15.82 -1.63
C LEU A 87 1.56 -14.83 -1.00
N LEU A 88 0.45 -14.50 -1.68
CA LEU A 88 -0.54 -13.56 -1.14
C LEU A 88 -1.44 -14.27 -0.14
N LYS A 89 -1.63 -13.65 1.01
CA LYS A 89 -2.58 -14.11 2.03
C LYS A 89 -3.90 -13.38 1.85
N GLY A 90 -5.00 -14.14 1.88
CA GLY A 90 -6.33 -13.58 1.73
C GLY A 90 -6.68 -13.24 0.29
N ASN A 91 -7.81 -12.56 0.11
CA ASN A 91 -8.37 -12.24 -1.19
C ASN A 91 -8.57 -10.73 -1.34
N ALA A 92 -7.54 -9.94 -1.02
CA ALA A 92 -7.63 -8.49 -1.18
C ALA A 92 -7.84 -8.14 -2.66
N PRO A 93 -8.74 -7.18 -2.97
CA PRO A 93 -9.07 -6.86 -4.36
C PRO A 93 -8.04 -5.89 -4.96
N TRP A 94 -6.85 -6.38 -5.27
CA TRP A 94 -5.72 -5.53 -5.68
C TRP A 94 -6.01 -4.75 -6.96
N ARG A 95 -6.77 -5.32 -7.91
CA ARG A 95 -7.11 -4.58 -9.13
C ARG A 95 -7.96 -3.35 -8.81
N GLN A 96 -8.89 -3.47 -7.88
CA GLN A 96 -9.72 -2.34 -7.44
C GLN A 96 -8.89 -1.33 -6.64
N ILE A 97 -7.99 -1.80 -5.79
CA ILE A 97 -7.12 -0.94 -4.99
C ILE A 97 -6.19 -0.12 -5.90
N ILE A 98 -5.56 -0.78 -6.88
CA ILE A 98 -4.72 -0.09 -7.87
C ILE A 98 -5.55 0.89 -8.69
N GLY A 99 -6.76 0.49 -9.08
CA GLY A 99 -7.69 1.38 -9.79
C GLY A 99 -8.01 2.63 -8.99
N MET A 100 -8.22 2.49 -7.68
CA MET A 100 -8.43 3.65 -6.80
C MET A 100 -7.22 4.59 -6.81
N ARG A 101 -6.00 4.05 -6.75
CA ARG A 101 -4.78 4.87 -6.84
C ARG A 101 -4.75 5.65 -8.14
N ASN A 102 -5.12 5.01 -9.27
CA ASN A 102 -5.11 5.66 -10.57
C ASN A 102 -6.11 6.81 -10.62
N VAL A 103 -7.30 6.65 -10.03
CA VAL A 103 -8.30 7.72 -9.93
C VAL A 103 -7.76 8.87 -9.08
N LEU A 104 -7.16 8.56 -7.93
CA LEU A 104 -6.62 9.59 -7.02
C LEU A 104 -5.52 10.42 -7.66
N VAL A 105 -4.73 9.83 -8.57
CA VAL A 105 -3.60 10.51 -9.22
C VAL A 105 -4.03 11.23 -10.50
N HIS A 106 -4.85 10.58 -11.33
CA HIS A 106 -5.11 11.03 -12.71
C HIS A 106 -6.51 11.57 -12.93
N GLU A 107 -7.47 11.21 -12.10
CA GLU A 107 -8.89 11.51 -12.31
C GLU A 107 -9.52 12.12 -11.05
N TYR A 108 -8.79 13.01 -10.38
CA TYR A 108 -9.24 13.57 -9.11
C TYR A 108 -10.59 14.31 -9.20
N LEU A 109 -11.00 14.76 -10.40
CA LEU A 109 -12.31 15.40 -10.61
C LEU A 109 -13.46 14.39 -10.58
N ASN A 110 -13.15 13.10 -10.81
CA ASN A 110 -14.14 12.01 -10.79
C ASN A 110 -14.04 11.17 -9.51
N LEU A 111 -13.48 11.74 -8.47
CA LEU A 111 -13.27 11.03 -7.21
C LEU A 111 -14.60 10.75 -6.53
N ASP A 112 -14.79 9.48 -6.14
CA ASP A 112 -15.96 9.03 -5.39
C ASP A 112 -15.72 9.27 -3.90
N GLU A 113 -16.12 10.45 -3.44
CA GLU A 113 -15.97 10.84 -2.03
C GLU A 113 -16.75 9.91 -1.08
N PRO A 114 -18.01 9.51 -1.37
CA PRO A 114 -18.71 8.55 -0.53
C PRO A 114 -17.97 7.21 -0.41
N LEU A 115 -17.30 6.74 -1.46
CA LEU A 115 -16.50 5.52 -1.40
C LEU A 115 -15.34 5.68 -0.44
N LEU A 116 -14.65 6.82 -0.46
CA LEU A 116 -13.56 7.08 0.48
C LEU A 116 -14.05 7.11 1.93
N GLU A 117 -15.24 7.63 2.18
CA GLU A 117 -15.84 7.61 3.51
C GLU A 117 -16.11 6.17 3.99
N VAL A 118 -16.60 5.30 3.10
CA VAL A 118 -16.79 3.88 3.42
C VAL A 118 -15.45 3.22 3.73
N VAL A 119 -14.42 3.50 2.93
CA VAL A 119 -13.07 2.95 3.13
C VAL A 119 -12.54 3.29 4.51
N ILE A 120 -12.66 4.56 4.93
CA ILE A 120 -12.15 4.96 6.24
C ILE A 120 -13.03 4.45 7.39
N ARG A 121 -14.35 4.50 7.24
CA ARG A 121 -15.27 4.06 8.28
C ARG A 121 -15.11 2.58 8.59
N GLN A 122 -15.04 1.75 7.56
CA GLN A 122 -15.00 0.30 7.68
C GLN A 122 -13.58 -0.26 7.72
N GLN A 123 -12.55 0.59 7.75
CA GLN A 123 -11.14 0.19 7.76
C GLN A 123 -10.77 -0.72 6.58
N LEU A 124 -11.34 -0.47 5.40
CA LEU A 124 -11.04 -1.27 4.22
C LEU A 124 -9.58 -1.13 3.79
N TYR A 125 -8.90 -0.09 4.26
CA TYR A 125 -7.46 0.11 4.02
C TYR A 125 -6.58 -0.91 4.79
N ALA A 126 -7.13 -1.65 5.75
CA ALA A 126 -6.35 -2.58 6.57
C ALA A 126 -5.61 -3.61 5.73
N VAL A 127 -6.23 -4.10 4.64
CA VAL A 127 -5.61 -5.09 3.76
C VAL A 127 -4.34 -4.55 3.08
N ILE A 128 -4.27 -3.24 2.85
CA ILE A 128 -3.09 -2.58 2.25
C ILE A 128 -1.91 -2.69 3.22
N PHE A 129 -2.13 -2.36 4.49
CA PHE A 129 -1.08 -2.40 5.50
C PHE A 129 -0.68 -3.84 5.86
N ASP A 130 -1.65 -4.74 5.96
CA ASP A 130 -1.36 -6.16 6.17
C ASP A 130 -0.43 -6.69 5.08
N PHE A 131 -0.70 -6.36 3.82
CA PHE A 131 0.17 -6.72 2.71
C PHE A 131 1.56 -6.07 2.84
N CYS A 132 1.61 -4.78 3.18
CA CYS A 132 2.89 -4.08 3.32
C CYS A 132 3.79 -4.76 4.35
N TYR A 133 3.25 -5.10 5.52
CA TYR A 133 4.02 -5.76 6.56
C TYR A 133 4.42 -7.18 6.15
N GLN A 134 3.55 -7.89 5.47
CA GLN A 134 3.85 -9.23 4.94
C GLN A 134 5.01 -9.16 3.94
N GLY A 135 4.94 -8.22 3.00
CA GLY A 135 5.98 -8.05 1.98
C GLY A 135 7.30 -7.61 2.55
N LEU A 136 7.27 -6.65 3.50
CA LEU A 136 8.49 -6.20 4.18
C LEU A 136 9.15 -7.35 4.95
N ALA A 137 8.36 -8.16 5.65
CA ALA A 137 8.90 -9.33 6.37
C ALA A 137 9.53 -10.32 5.42
N ALA A 138 8.92 -10.56 4.25
CA ALA A 138 9.45 -11.46 3.24
C ALA A 138 10.77 -10.94 2.65
N LEU A 139 10.85 -9.63 2.41
CA LEU A 139 12.05 -9.00 1.84
C LEU A 139 13.19 -8.88 2.87
N GLU A 140 12.87 -8.81 4.15
CA GLU A 140 13.87 -8.75 5.23
C GLU A 140 14.51 -10.09 5.53
N ARG A 141 13.90 -11.19 5.09
CA ARG A 141 14.46 -12.53 5.32
C ARG A 141 15.69 -12.72 4.45
N PRO A 142 16.80 -13.30 5.02
CA PRO A 142 17.93 -13.67 4.18
C PRO A 142 17.44 -14.63 3.10
N SER A 143 17.89 -14.42 1.84
CA SER A 143 17.59 -15.37 0.80
C SER A 143 18.15 -16.73 1.22
N ALA A 144 17.29 -17.76 1.27
CA ALA A 144 17.72 -19.12 1.55
C ALA A 144 18.69 -19.55 0.46
N CYS A 145 19.92 -19.86 0.86
CA CYS A 145 20.90 -20.43 -0.04
C CYS A 145 20.53 -21.87 -0.36
#